data_a0a805b5dd8cab0e651ec938de9ca70c
#
_entry.id   a0a805b5dd8cab0e651ec938de9ca70c
#
_cell.length_a   1.000
_cell.length_b   1.000
_cell.length_c   1.000
_cell.angle_alpha   90.00
_cell.angle_beta   90.00
_cell.angle_gamma   90.00
#
_symmetry.space_group_name_H-M   'P 1'
#
loop_
_entity.id
_entity.type
_entity.pdbx_description
1 polymer ?
#
loop_
_entity_poly.entity_id
_entity_poly.type
_entity_poly.pdbx_seq_one_letter_code
_entity_poly.pdbx_strand_id
1 'polypeptide(L)'
;MLFRSLPHSHDRSAYGRIPIPIVVLKRGVGPTVLLTGGNHGDELEGPIALMKLIQRMSSLEISGRLIVVPGLNFPAFQNGTRTSPIDKGNLNRLFPGNRSGSITEMIAHYVNTELFPISDVILDMHAGGASFQHAPALLASLPANAAQHDDYLRLVDAFGAPTTMVMNLLGEDRTYGAAAERQGKLFLCGEFGGGASCSPENLKIVEDGLHRVLH
;
A
#
# COMPACT_ATOMS: atom_id res chain seq x y z
N MET A 1 -14.53 1.80 10.58
CA MET A 1 -13.17 2.33 10.34
C MET A 1 -12.49 2.49 11.68
N LEU A 2 -11.29 1.99 11.81
CA LEU A 2 -10.44 2.18 12.97
C LEU A 2 -9.30 3.11 12.61
N PHE A 3 -8.72 3.81 13.59
CA PHE A 3 -7.51 4.60 13.39
C PHE A 3 -6.41 4.05 14.29
N ARG A 4 -5.23 3.84 13.74
CA ARG A 4 -4.02 3.76 14.54
C ARG A 4 -3.48 5.17 14.73
N SER A 5 -3.16 5.50 15.97
CA SER A 5 -2.67 6.84 16.32
C SER A 5 -1.21 6.72 16.75
N LEU A 6 -0.35 7.47 16.06
CA LEU A 6 1.02 7.67 16.51
C LEU A 6 1.09 8.95 17.34
N PRO A 7 1.77 8.95 18.50
CA PRO A 7 1.96 10.16 19.28
C PRO A 7 2.83 11.15 18.49
N HIS A 8 2.40 12.40 18.50
CA HIS A 8 3.14 13.48 17.83
C HIS A 8 2.90 14.79 18.58
N SER A 9 3.76 15.07 19.55
CA SER A 9 3.78 16.35 20.24
C SER A 9 4.39 17.43 19.33
N HIS A 10 3.79 18.61 19.33
CA HIS A 10 4.25 19.78 18.58
C HIS A 10 3.91 21.06 19.34
N ASP A 11 4.40 22.20 18.90
CA ASP A 11 4.29 23.49 19.60
C ASP A 11 2.87 23.91 20.03
N ARG A 12 1.85 23.41 19.32
CA ARG A 12 0.45 23.70 19.63
C ARG A 12 -0.26 22.64 20.47
N SER A 13 0.35 21.48 20.66
CA SER A 13 -0.26 20.37 21.42
C SER A 13 0.77 19.37 21.90
N ALA A 14 0.87 19.20 23.21
CA ALA A 14 1.64 18.11 23.82
C ALA A 14 0.98 16.73 23.59
N TYR A 15 -0.30 16.69 23.23
CA TYR A 15 -1.11 15.48 23.03
C TYR A 15 -1.51 15.27 21.58
N GLY A 16 -0.75 15.84 20.64
CA GLY A 16 -0.96 15.66 19.21
C GLY A 16 -0.81 14.20 18.79
N ARG A 17 -1.50 13.83 17.72
CA ARG A 17 -1.46 12.46 17.16
C ARG A 17 -1.59 12.49 15.65
N ILE A 18 -0.99 11.50 15.00
CA ILE A 18 -1.15 11.21 13.58
C ILE A 18 -2.07 9.99 13.46
N PRO A 19 -3.31 10.14 12.97
CA PRO A 19 -4.22 9.02 12.77
C PRO A 19 -3.94 8.37 11.41
N ILE A 20 -3.74 7.04 11.41
CA ILE A 20 -3.63 6.25 10.17
C ILE A 20 -4.97 5.50 10.01
N PRO A 21 -5.72 5.74 8.92
CA PRO A 21 -6.99 5.08 8.69
C PRO A 21 -6.78 3.61 8.34
N ILE A 22 -7.43 2.71 9.08
CA ILE A 22 -7.39 1.27 8.84
C ILE A 22 -8.82 0.72 8.86
N VAL A 23 -9.18 -0.06 7.85
CA VAL A 23 -10.44 -0.79 7.80
C VAL A 23 -10.16 -2.27 7.71
N VAL A 24 -10.87 -3.06 8.48
CA VAL A 24 -10.73 -4.53 8.50
C VAL A 24 -12.08 -5.17 8.24
N LEU A 25 -12.11 -6.10 7.28
CA LEU A 25 -13.21 -7.04 7.08
C LEU A 25 -12.68 -8.46 7.29
N LYS A 26 -13.37 -9.25 8.11
CA LYS A 26 -13.05 -10.67 8.31
C LYS A 26 -14.31 -11.50 8.11
N ARG A 27 -14.25 -12.49 7.24
CA ARG A 27 -15.31 -13.48 7.01
C ARG A 27 -14.71 -14.85 6.76
N GLY A 28 -15.25 -15.88 7.42
CA GLY A 28 -14.78 -17.24 7.23
C GLY A 28 -13.30 -17.47 7.57
N VAL A 29 -12.74 -18.49 6.95
CA VAL A 29 -11.33 -18.90 7.06
C VAL A 29 -10.68 -18.74 5.69
N GLY A 30 -9.51 -18.13 5.63
CA GLY A 30 -8.78 -17.87 4.39
C GLY A 30 -7.60 -16.92 4.62
N PRO A 31 -6.92 -16.49 3.56
CA PRO A 31 -5.74 -15.64 3.65
C PRO A 31 -6.08 -14.25 4.22
N THR A 32 -5.04 -13.61 4.71
CA THR A 32 -5.09 -12.18 5.05
C THR A 32 -4.45 -11.37 3.92
N VAL A 33 -5.24 -10.49 3.33
CA VAL A 33 -4.79 -9.58 2.27
C VAL A 33 -4.68 -8.16 2.84
N LEU A 34 -3.52 -7.55 2.68
CA LEU A 34 -3.26 -6.15 3.02
C LEU A 34 -3.25 -5.31 1.74
N LEU A 35 -4.12 -4.33 1.66
CA LEU A 35 -4.19 -3.36 0.57
C LEU A 35 -3.77 -1.99 1.09
N THR A 36 -2.77 -1.39 0.46
CA THR A 36 -2.25 -0.07 0.82
C THR A 36 -2.24 0.88 -0.38
N GLY A 37 -2.43 2.16 -0.08
CA GLY A 37 -2.26 3.27 -0.99
C GLY A 37 -1.83 4.52 -0.21
N GLY A 38 -1.29 5.53 -0.89
CA GLY A 38 -0.81 6.73 -0.23
C GLY A 38 0.49 6.51 0.56
N ASN A 39 1.34 5.60 0.11
CA ASN A 39 2.74 5.51 0.50
C ASN A 39 3.46 6.83 0.16
N HIS A 40 3.19 7.37 -1.02
CA HIS A 40 3.40 8.77 -1.36
C HIS A 40 2.04 9.49 -1.42
N GLY A 41 1.97 10.70 -0.86
CA GLY A 41 0.69 11.35 -0.63
C GLY A 41 0.08 12.04 -1.85
N ASP A 42 0.86 12.25 -2.90
CA ASP A 42 0.45 12.83 -4.18
C ASP A 42 0.03 11.79 -5.24
N GLU A 43 0.01 10.50 -4.87
CA GLU A 43 -0.38 9.38 -5.73
C GLU A 43 -1.83 8.98 -5.41
N LEU A 44 -2.77 9.30 -6.30
CA LEU A 44 -4.20 9.36 -5.97
C LEU A 44 -4.99 8.11 -6.34
N GLU A 45 -4.60 7.37 -7.37
CA GLU A 45 -5.35 6.23 -7.91
C GLU A 45 -5.58 5.14 -6.84
N GLY A 46 -4.51 4.75 -6.14
CA GLY A 46 -4.58 3.77 -5.05
C GLY A 46 -5.51 4.21 -3.93
N PRO A 47 -5.28 5.35 -3.29
CA PRO A 47 -6.15 5.87 -2.22
C PRO A 47 -7.62 5.97 -2.62
N ILE A 48 -7.94 6.49 -3.81
CA ILE A 48 -9.32 6.65 -4.27
C ILE A 48 -9.98 5.28 -4.51
N ALA A 49 -9.29 4.35 -5.19
CA ALA A 49 -9.80 3.00 -5.41
C ALA A 49 -10.09 2.28 -4.08
N LEU A 50 -9.17 2.38 -3.11
CA LEU A 50 -9.33 1.78 -1.79
C LEU A 50 -10.46 2.42 -0.99
N MET A 51 -10.65 3.74 -1.05
CA MET A 51 -11.79 4.39 -0.41
C MET A 51 -13.13 3.95 -1.03
N LYS A 52 -13.20 3.79 -2.36
CA LYS A 52 -14.39 3.24 -3.05
C LYS A 52 -14.63 1.78 -2.69
N LEU A 53 -13.58 0.97 -2.56
CA LEU A 53 -13.67 -0.41 -2.09
C LEU A 53 -14.25 -0.46 -0.66
N ILE A 54 -13.76 0.39 0.24
CA ILE A 54 -14.26 0.48 1.62
C ILE A 54 -15.78 0.76 1.67
N GLN A 55 -16.28 1.64 0.80
CA GLN A 55 -17.73 1.95 0.73
C GLN A 55 -18.58 0.72 0.37
N ARG A 56 -18.03 -0.23 -0.41
CA ARG A 56 -18.70 -1.46 -0.84
C ARG A 56 -18.33 -2.68 -0.01
N MET A 57 -17.51 -2.52 1.02
CA MET A 57 -16.89 -3.63 1.77
C MET A 57 -17.90 -4.55 2.44
N SER A 58 -19.08 -4.01 2.84
CA SER A 58 -20.15 -4.81 3.45
C SER A 58 -20.78 -5.83 2.50
N SER A 59 -20.74 -5.58 1.18
CA SER A 59 -21.28 -6.46 0.15
C SER A 59 -20.25 -7.42 -0.46
N LEU A 60 -18.98 -7.35 -0.07
CA LEU A 60 -17.96 -8.26 -0.59
C LEU A 60 -18.18 -9.68 -0.07
N GLU A 61 -18.17 -10.64 -0.98
CA GLU A 61 -18.19 -12.07 -0.68
C GLU A 61 -16.74 -12.57 -0.67
N ILE A 62 -16.09 -12.47 0.48
CA ILE A 62 -14.71 -12.95 0.68
C ILE A 62 -14.65 -14.06 1.72
N SER A 63 -13.61 -14.87 1.66
CA SER A 63 -13.24 -15.81 2.72
C SER A 63 -11.82 -15.49 3.18
N GLY A 64 -11.68 -15.12 4.48
CA GLY A 64 -10.41 -14.66 5.06
C GLY A 64 -10.49 -13.29 5.70
N ARG A 65 -9.42 -12.52 5.61
CA ARG A 65 -9.32 -11.19 6.19
C ARG A 65 -8.79 -10.18 5.16
N LEU A 66 -9.45 -9.05 5.05
CA LEU A 66 -9.02 -7.93 4.27
C LEU A 66 -8.68 -6.76 5.20
N ILE A 67 -7.47 -6.23 5.08
CA ILE A 67 -6.99 -5.03 5.78
C ILE A 67 -6.73 -3.96 4.73
N VAL A 68 -7.38 -2.81 4.86
CA VAL A 68 -7.28 -1.70 3.88
C VAL A 68 -6.77 -0.45 4.56
N VAL A 69 -5.69 0.12 4.03
CA VAL A 69 -5.04 1.35 4.51
C VAL A 69 -4.95 2.35 3.36
N PRO A 70 -5.98 3.18 3.13
CA PRO A 70 -6.07 4.03 1.94
C PRO A 70 -5.15 5.25 1.95
N GLY A 71 -4.56 5.60 3.09
CA GLY A 71 -3.66 6.75 3.24
C GLY A 71 -2.53 6.39 4.22
N LEU A 72 -1.59 5.57 3.76
CA LEU A 72 -0.57 4.96 4.61
C LEU A 72 0.36 6.00 5.24
N ASN A 73 0.96 6.87 4.41
CA ASN A 73 1.71 8.04 4.87
C ASN A 73 0.73 9.20 5.06
N PHE A 74 -0.08 9.11 6.11
CA PHE A 74 -1.20 10.03 6.32
C PHE A 74 -0.83 11.51 6.31
N PRO A 75 0.30 11.97 6.89
CA PRO A 75 0.73 13.35 6.78
C PRO A 75 1.03 13.80 5.34
N ALA A 76 1.69 12.95 4.56
CA ALA A 76 1.95 13.21 3.15
C ALA A 76 0.66 13.23 2.33
N PHE A 77 -0.23 12.26 2.57
CA PHE A 77 -1.52 12.14 1.90
C PHE A 77 -2.43 13.35 2.16
N GLN A 78 -2.53 13.82 3.42
CA GLN A 78 -3.30 15.02 3.75
C GLN A 78 -2.76 16.29 3.08
N ASN A 79 -1.45 16.34 2.83
CA ASN A 79 -0.80 17.49 2.23
C ASN A 79 -0.67 17.39 0.71
N GLY A 80 -1.01 16.24 0.11
CA GLY A 80 -0.86 15.99 -1.33
C GLY A 80 0.60 16.06 -1.80
N THR A 81 1.54 15.57 -0.98
CA THR A 81 2.97 15.61 -1.27
C THR A 81 3.58 14.22 -1.25
N ARG A 82 4.65 14.01 -2.05
CA ARG A 82 5.36 12.73 -2.09
C ARG A 82 5.91 12.32 -0.73
N THR A 83 6.45 13.26 0.03
CA THR A 83 7.05 13.02 1.34
C THR A 83 6.26 13.70 2.46
N SER A 84 6.42 13.21 3.68
CA SER A 84 5.77 13.80 4.86
C SER A 84 6.22 15.26 5.06
N PRO A 85 5.29 16.22 5.23
CA PRO A 85 5.65 17.61 5.53
C PRO A 85 6.25 17.78 6.93
N ILE A 86 6.06 16.82 7.84
CA ILE A 86 6.51 16.87 9.24
C ILE A 86 8.03 16.66 9.33
N ASP A 87 8.54 15.61 8.69
CA ASP A 87 9.93 15.15 8.82
C ASP A 87 10.65 14.99 7.49
N LYS A 88 10.00 15.36 6.37
CA LYS A 88 10.50 15.19 4.99
C LYS A 88 10.79 13.73 4.61
N GLY A 89 10.29 12.78 5.39
CA GLY A 89 10.52 11.36 5.18
C GLY A 89 9.81 10.85 3.93
N ASN A 90 10.54 10.11 3.09
CA ASN A 90 9.98 9.27 2.03
C ASN A 90 9.72 7.89 2.62
N LEU A 91 8.44 7.56 2.87
CA LEU A 91 8.09 6.30 3.52
C LEU A 91 8.65 5.09 2.80
N ASN A 92 8.65 5.09 1.46
CA ASN A 92 9.17 4.00 0.63
C ASN A 92 10.72 3.94 0.58
N ARG A 93 11.43 4.59 1.51
CA ARG A 93 12.89 4.55 1.69
C ARG A 93 13.31 4.41 3.16
N LEU A 94 12.35 4.11 4.05
CA LEU A 94 12.57 4.09 5.48
C LEU A 94 12.28 2.74 6.15
N PHE A 95 11.93 1.70 5.38
CA PHE A 95 11.74 0.37 5.95
C PHE A 95 13.07 -0.28 6.38
N PRO A 96 13.08 -1.03 7.48
CA PRO A 96 11.95 -1.50 8.29
C PRO A 96 11.39 -0.49 9.29
N GLY A 97 11.89 0.75 9.30
CA GLY A 97 11.47 1.79 10.22
C GLY A 97 12.15 1.73 11.61
N ASN A 98 11.78 2.68 12.44
CA ASN A 98 12.27 2.79 13.81
C ASN A 98 11.14 3.26 14.73
N ARG A 99 10.84 2.49 15.79
CA ARG A 99 9.79 2.81 16.77
C ARG A 99 10.00 4.16 17.48
N SER A 100 11.24 4.56 17.65
CA SER A 100 11.64 5.80 18.35
C SER A 100 12.21 6.85 17.40
N GLY A 101 12.01 6.67 16.10
CA GLY A 101 12.48 7.57 15.06
C GLY A 101 11.51 8.70 14.73
N SER A 102 11.64 9.25 13.54
CA SER A 102 10.73 10.24 12.99
C SER A 102 9.31 9.65 12.78
N ILE A 103 8.32 10.50 12.54
CA ILE A 103 6.94 10.05 12.29
C ILE A 103 6.87 9.07 11.12
N THR A 104 7.57 9.34 10.03
CA THR A 104 7.57 8.45 8.86
C THR A 104 8.29 7.13 9.17
N GLU A 105 9.37 7.13 9.94
CA GLU A 105 10.01 5.89 10.42
C GLU A 105 9.11 5.10 11.37
N MET A 106 8.34 5.76 12.22
CA MET A 106 7.36 5.10 13.10
C MET A 106 6.24 4.44 12.29
N ILE A 107 5.78 5.06 11.20
CA ILE A 107 4.81 4.45 10.26
C ILE A 107 5.42 3.20 9.63
N ALA A 108 6.62 3.30 9.07
CA ALA A 108 7.32 2.16 8.47
C ALA A 108 7.49 1.01 9.48
N HIS A 109 7.91 1.32 10.71
CA HIS A 109 8.04 0.34 11.77
C HIS A 109 6.72 -0.35 12.09
N TYR A 110 5.63 0.40 12.26
CA TYR A 110 4.31 -0.18 12.53
C TYR A 110 3.86 -1.14 11.42
N VAL A 111 4.02 -0.75 10.17
CA VAL A 111 3.70 -1.61 9.03
C VAL A 111 4.52 -2.89 9.06
N ASN A 112 5.84 -2.75 9.24
CA ASN A 112 6.78 -3.87 9.20
C ASN A 112 6.60 -4.85 10.37
N THR A 113 6.20 -4.37 11.55
CA THR A 113 6.12 -5.21 12.77
C THR A 113 4.70 -5.69 13.10
N GLU A 114 3.67 -4.96 12.65
CA GLU A 114 2.29 -5.27 13.02
C GLU A 114 1.44 -5.74 11.82
N LEU A 115 1.60 -5.11 10.65
CA LEU A 115 0.74 -5.44 9.50
C LEU A 115 1.32 -6.55 8.63
N PHE A 116 2.62 -6.51 8.32
CA PHE A 116 3.25 -7.55 7.50
C PHE A 116 3.19 -8.93 8.14
N PRO A 117 3.52 -9.12 9.42
CA PRO A 117 3.51 -10.46 10.02
C PRO A 117 2.16 -11.18 9.92
N ILE A 118 1.07 -10.44 9.99
CA ILE A 118 -0.30 -11.00 9.96
C ILE A 118 -0.91 -11.08 8.56
N SER A 119 -0.17 -10.67 7.52
CA SER A 119 -0.60 -10.68 6.12
C SER A 119 0.04 -11.84 5.36
N ASP A 120 -0.69 -12.42 4.43
CA ASP A 120 -0.20 -13.44 3.50
C ASP A 120 0.12 -12.83 2.13
N VAL A 121 -0.76 -11.93 1.67
CA VAL A 121 -0.67 -11.22 0.40
C VAL A 121 -0.72 -9.71 0.67
N ILE A 122 0.12 -8.95 0.00
CA ILE A 122 0.24 -7.49 0.16
C ILE A 122 0.22 -6.83 -1.22
N LEU A 123 -0.68 -5.86 -1.40
CA LEU A 123 -0.74 -5.02 -2.59
C LEU A 123 -0.55 -3.57 -2.21
N ASP A 124 0.43 -2.89 -2.84
CA ASP A 124 0.67 -1.45 -2.66
C ASP A 124 0.46 -0.70 -3.97
N MET A 125 -0.52 0.20 -3.99
CA MET A 125 -0.96 0.90 -5.19
C MET A 125 -0.31 2.27 -5.28
N HIS A 126 0.63 2.42 -6.21
CA HIS A 126 1.35 3.65 -6.52
C HIS A 126 0.85 4.31 -7.82
N ALA A 127 1.36 5.50 -8.07
CA ALA A 127 1.21 6.26 -9.31
C ALA A 127 2.39 7.24 -9.47
N GLY A 128 2.47 7.95 -10.59
CA GLY A 128 3.55 8.90 -10.84
C GLY A 128 3.50 10.20 -10.01
N GLY A 129 2.47 10.36 -9.16
CA GLY A 129 2.31 11.54 -8.33
C GLY A 129 2.21 12.84 -9.15
N ALA A 130 2.74 13.92 -8.59
CA ALA A 130 2.64 15.25 -9.22
C ALA A 130 3.54 15.43 -10.45
N SER A 131 4.63 14.68 -10.56
CA SER A 131 5.71 14.95 -11.54
C SER A 131 5.86 13.91 -12.64
N PHE A 132 5.17 12.78 -12.55
CA PHE A 132 5.30 11.67 -13.48
C PHE A 132 3.93 11.17 -13.94
N GLN A 133 3.85 10.70 -15.20
CA GLN A 133 2.69 10.01 -15.75
C GLN A 133 3.13 8.61 -16.18
N HIS A 134 2.73 7.59 -15.41
CA HIS A 134 2.99 6.21 -15.76
C HIS A 134 1.93 5.66 -16.72
N ALA A 135 2.34 4.86 -17.69
CA ALA A 135 1.44 3.89 -18.29
C ALA A 135 1.07 2.85 -17.21
N PRO A 136 -0.23 2.49 -17.06
CA PRO A 136 -0.65 1.56 -16.02
C PRO A 136 0.06 0.22 -16.12
N ALA A 137 0.79 -0.14 -15.05
CA ALA A 137 1.60 -1.36 -15.02
C ALA A 137 1.68 -1.96 -13.61
N LEU A 138 1.76 -3.29 -13.54
CA LEU A 138 2.28 -3.98 -12.37
C LEU A 138 3.80 -4.00 -12.40
N LEU A 139 4.40 -3.86 -11.24
CA LEU A 139 5.83 -4.06 -10.99
C LEU A 139 5.98 -5.37 -10.25
N ALA A 140 6.35 -6.42 -10.95
CA ALA A 140 6.42 -7.77 -10.44
C ALA A 140 7.87 -8.16 -10.12
N SER A 141 8.08 -8.76 -8.96
CA SER A 141 9.34 -9.38 -8.55
C SER A 141 9.05 -10.80 -8.12
N LEU A 142 9.65 -11.78 -8.76
CA LEU A 142 9.42 -13.16 -8.39
C LEU A 142 9.89 -13.41 -6.95
N PRO A 143 9.06 -14.05 -6.10
CA PRO A 143 9.46 -14.40 -4.74
C PRO A 143 10.75 -15.23 -4.74
N ALA A 144 11.60 -15.01 -3.73
CA ALA A 144 12.82 -15.79 -3.56
C ALA A 144 12.52 -17.28 -3.31
N ASN A 145 11.36 -17.59 -2.72
CA ASN A 145 10.89 -18.96 -2.54
C ASN A 145 10.17 -19.45 -3.80
N ALA A 146 10.81 -20.34 -4.56
CA ALA A 146 10.25 -20.89 -5.79
C ALA A 146 8.88 -21.59 -5.61
N ALA A 147 8.58 -22.12 -4.42
CA ALA A 147 7.27 -22.69 -4.14
C ALA A 147 6.11 -21.68 -4.19
N GLN A 148 6.41 -20.40 -4.14
CA GLN A 148 5.42 -19.31 -4.23
C GLN A 148 5.24 -18.76 -5.66
N HIS A 149 6.03 -19.20 -6.63
CA HIS A 149 6.01 -18.63 -8.00
C HIS A 149 4.65 -18.79 -8.67
N ASP A 150 4.04 -19.97 -8.59
CA ASP A 150 2.73 -20.22 -9.22
C ASP A 150 1.62 -19.38 -8.59
N ASP A 151 1.62 -19.25 -7.25
CA ASP A 151 0.65 -18.39 -6.54
C ASP A 151 0.86 -16.92 -6.89
N TYR A 152 2.12 -16.49 -7.00
CA TYR A 152 2.46 -15.13 -7.39
C TYR A 152 2.03 -14.81 -8.82
N LEU A 153 2.31 -15.70 -9.77
CA LEU A 153 1.89 -15.52 -11.16
C LEU A 153 0.37 -15.51 -11.30
N ARG A 154 -0.33 -16.37 -10.55
CA ARG A 154 -1.81 -16.31 -10.50
C ARG A 154 -2.32 -14.98 -9.96
N LEU A 155 -1.66 -14.39 -8.96
CA LEU A 155 -2.00 -13.08 -8.43
C LEU A 155 -1.80 -11.97 -9.47
N VAL A 156 -0.69 -12.00 -10.22
CA VAL A 156 -0.39 -11.06 -11.32
C VAL A 156 -1.45 -11.17 -12.41
N ASP A 157 -1.76 -12.39 -12.85
CA ASP A 157 -2.75 -12.65 -13.91
C ASP A 157 -4.15 -12.25 -13.46
N ALA A 158 -4.52 -12.53 -12.21
CA ALA A 158 -5.81 -12.15 -11.65
C ALA A 158 -5.96 -10.63 -11.62
N PHE A 159 -4.93 -9.88 -11.21
CA PHE A 159 -4.98 -8.42 -11.25
C PHE A 159 -5.20 -7.91 -12.69
N GLY A 160 -4.48 -8.46 -13.66
CA GLY A 160 -4.72 -8.23 -15.09
C GLY A 160 -4.52 -6.78 -15.51
N ALA A 161 -3.43 -6.13 -15.07
CA ALA A 161 -3.06 -4.81 -15.57
C ALA A 161 -2.65 -4.88 -17.06
N PRO A 162 -2.76 -3.76 -17.80
CA PRO A 162 -2.39 -3.72 -19.23
C PRO A 162 -0.94 -4.11 -19.50
N THR A 163 -0.06 -3.87 -18.53
CA THR A 163 1.37 -4.20 -18.61
C THR A 163 1.84 -4.79 -17.28
N THR A 164 2.75 -5.74 -17.34
CA THR A 164 3.51 -6.22 -16.19
C THR A 164 4.99 -6.09 -16.49
N MET A 165 5.70 -5.34 -15.65
CA MET A 165 7.17 -5.23 -15.69
C MET A 165 7.76 -6.18 -14.66
N VAL A 166 8.53 -7.15 -15.12
CA VAL A 166 9.30 -8.01 -14.21
C VAL A 166 10.59 -7.29 -13.86
N MET A 167 10.80 -7.03 -12.58
CA MET A 167 11.92 -6.24 -12.09
C MET A 167 12.69 -7.01 -11.03
N ASN A 168 14.00 -6.79 -11.01
CA ASN A 168 14.81 -7.07 -9.82
C ASN A 168 15.06 -5.76 -9.10
N LEU A 169 14.75 -5.71 -7.79
CA LEU A 169 15.10 -4.57 -6.95
C LEU A 169 16.62 -4.51 -6.82
N LEU A 170 17.26 -3.66 -7.60
CA LEU A 170 18.71 -3.51 -7.78
C LEU A 170 19.46 -3.10 -6.48
N GLY A 171 19.20 -3.80 -5.36
CA GLY A 171 19.85 -3.59 -4.08
C GLY A 171 19.23 -2.49 -3.21
N GLU A 172 18.10 -1.89 -3.58
CA GLU A 172 17.37 -0.99 -2.67
C GLU A 172 16.50 -1.80 -1.71
N ASP A 173 16.99 -2.01 -0.51
CA ASP A 173 16.40 -2.86 0.52
C ASP A 173 15.48 -2.12 1.52
N ARG A 174 15.39 -0.77 1.41
CA ARG A 174 14.61 0.08 2.32
C ARG A 174 13.20 0.39 1.81
N THR A 175 12.78 -0.26 0.71
CA THR A 175 11.43 -0.08 0.18
C THR A 175 10.41 -0.91 0.96
N TYR A 176 9.14 -0.52 0.82
CA TYR A 176 7.98 -1.26 1.31
C TYR A 176 7.99 -2.72 0.79
N GLY A 177 8.15 -2.88 -0.54
CA GLY A 177 8.17 -4.19 -1.18
C GLY A 177 9.33 -5.07 -0.69
N ALA A 178 10.55 -4.54 -0.66
CA ALA A 178 11.71 -5.28 -0.15
C ALA A 178 11.51 -5.74 1.30
N ALA A 179 10.85 -4.95 2.14
CA ALA A 179 10.55 -5.33 3.51
C ALA A 179 9.47 -6.43 3.60
N ALA A 180 8.45 -6.39 2.73
CA ALA A 180 7.44 -7.43 2.63
C ALA A 180 8.04 -8.76 2.12
N GLU A 181 8.83 -8.70 1.07
CA GLU A 181 9.51 -9.86 0.47
C GLU A 181 10.48 -10.53 1.44
N ARG A 182 11.24 -9.76 2.24
CA ARG A 182 12.10 -10.32 3.30
C ARG A 182 11.34 -11.12 4.36
N GLN A 183 10.05 -10.84 4.55
CA GLN A 183 9.17 -11.61 5.44
C GLN A 183 8.43 -12.74 4.72
N GLY A 184 8.80 -13.04 3.47
CA GLY A 184 8.22 -14.13 2.67
C GLY A 184 6.76 -13.88 2.24
N LYS A 185 6.34 -12.59 2.18
CA LYS A 185 4.98 -12.24 1.74
C LYS A 185 4.89 -12.22 0.23
N LEU A 186 3.74 -12.63 -0.32
CA LEU A 186 3.43 -12.35 -1.71
C LEU A 186 3.16 -10.85 -1.85
N PHE A 187 4.06 -10.15 -2.53
CA PHE A 187 3.98 -8.71 -2.69
C PHE A 187 3.76 -8.31 -4.14
N LEU A 188 2.73 -7.53 -4.41
CA LEU A 188 2.44 -6.96 -5.71
C LEU A 188 2.35 -5.43 -5.60
N CYS A 189 3.08 -4.75 -6.46
CA CYS A 189 3.05 -3.30 -6.59
C CYS A 189 2.52 -2.92 -7.97
N GLY A 190 1.91 -1.75 -8.08
CA GLY A 190 1.51 -1.20 -9.37
C GLY A 190 1.69 0.30 -9.44
N GLU A 191 1.97 0.78 -10.64
CA GLU A 191 2.08 2.20 -10.98
C GLU A 191 0.95 2.57 -11.95
N PHE A 192 0.00 3.42 -11.54
CA PHE A 192 -1.25 3.64 -12.27
C PHE A 192 -1.50 5.12 -12.53
N GLY A 193 -0.86 5.70 -13.55
CA GLY A 193 -1.12 7.09 -13.93
C GLY A 193 -0.26 8.11 -13.19
N GLY A 194 -0.84 9.13 -12.59
CA GLY A 194 -0.16 10.27 -11.97
C GLY A 194 -0.38 11.59 -12.74
N GLY A 195 0.69 12.41 -12.89
CA GLY A 195 0.61 13.72 -13.57
C GLY A 195 -0.27 14.72 -12.82
N ALA A 196 -0.22 14.72 -11.48
CA ALA A 196 -1.05 15.55 -10.60
C ALA A 196 -2.58 15.34 -10.80
N SER A 197 -2.98 14.17 -11.29
CA SER A 197 -4.38 13.86 -11.60
C SER A 197 -4.69 12.40 -11.29
N CYS A 198 -5.97 12.05 -11.38
CA CYS A 198 -6.44 10.66 -11.34
C CYS A 198 -7.45 10.50 -12.47
N SER A 199 -7.06 9.86 -13.56
CA SER A 199 -7.99 9.66 -14.67
C SER A 199 -8.99 8.55 -14.38
N PRO A 200 -10.25 8.65 -14.87
CA PRO A 200 -11.23 7.59 -14.73
C PRO A 200 -10.75 6.24 -15.28
N GLU A 201 -9.98 6.25 -16.36
CA GLU A 201 -9.45 5.07 -17.03
C GLU A 201 -8.44 4.34 -16.12
N ASN A 202 -7.45 5.08 -15.57
CA ASN A 202 -6.46 4.52 -14.67
C ASN A 202 -7.08 4.04 -13.37
N LEU A 203 -7.99 4.82 -12.81
CA LEU A 203 -8.74 4.43 -11.62
C LEU A 203 -9.52 3.14 -11.83
N LYS A 204 -10.17 2.99 -13.00
CA LYS A 204 -10.90 1.77 -13.35
C LYS A 204 -9.99 0.55 -13.42
N ILE A 205 -8.77 0.67 -13.95
CA ILE A 205 -7.81 -0.43 -13.99
C ILE A 205 -7.51 -0.92 -12.57
N VAL A 206 -7.26 -0.01 -11.62
CA VAL A 206 -7.02 -0.37 -10.22
C VAL A 206 -8.26 -1.02 -9.58
N GLU A 207 -9.45 -0.42 -9.76
CA GLU A 207 -10.70 -0.96 -9.21
C GLU A 207 -11.01 -2.37 -9.73
N ASP A 208 -10.87 -2.57 -11.04
CA ASP A 208 -11.11 -3.87 -11.68
C ASP A 208 -10.08 -4.91 -11.23
N GLY A 209 -8.80 -4.52 -11.14
CA GLY A 209 -7.73 -5.39 -10.66
C GLY A 209 -7.94 -5.83 -9.21
N LEU A 210 -8.26 -4.90 -8.32
CA LEU A 210 -8.59 -5.21 -6.93
C LEU A 210 -9.82 -6.12 -6.83
N HIS A 211 -10.85 -5.87 -7.65
CA HIS A 211 -12.04 -6.72 -7.68
C HIS A 211 -11.68 -8.17 -8.07
N ARG A 212 -10.91 -8.36 -9.14
CA ARG A 212 -10.53 -9.71 -9.60
C ARG A 212 -9.65 -10.47 -8.61
N VAL A 213 -8.75 -9.77 -7.91
CA VAL A 213 -7.89 -10.40 -6.88
C VAL A 213 -8.68 -10.84 -5.65
N LEU A 214 -9.81 -10.18 -5.34
CA LEU A 214 -10.61 -10.46 -4.16
C LEU A 214 -11.75 -11.48 -4.40
N HIS A 215 -11.97 -11.89 -5.65
CA HIS A 215 -13.00 -12.86 -6.06
C HIS A 215 -12.43 -14.04 -6.85
#